data_58689d9ebf2213b705015dd4c71c46bd
#
_entry.id   58689d9ebf2213b705015dd4c71c46bd
#
_cell.length_a   1.000
_cell.length_b   1.000
_cell.length_c   1.000
_cell.angle_alpha   90.00
_cell.angle_beta   90.00
_cell.angle_gamma   90.00
#
_symmetry.space_group_name_H-M   'P 1'
#
loop_
_entity.id
_entity.type
_entity.pdbx_description
1 polymer ?
#
loop_
_entity_poly.entity_id
_entity_poly.type
_entity_poly.pdbx_seq_one_letter_code
_entity_poly.pdbx_strand_id
1 'polypeptide(L)'
;MAQSTEMTFWDHLEDLRKSIFRMIAVFAAVVLGLFFFKDFLFGEVILGPSKADFFLYRLLGTDFSLELVNLEVAAQFIIHMKVTFLSALVLTFPYIIYEVWRFIAPALYDNERKAVRGAFLFASFLFYLGVLVGYALIFPLMLNFFAGYQVSPDIPNTFSLSSYISLLTSMVLTFGIVFEFPTVVVALSALGLLKKGMLAGFRRYAVLVVAVLSAAITPSGDPFTMLVVSVPLYLLYEFSILLCRK
;
A
#
# COMPACT_ATOMS: atom_id res chain seq x y z
N MET A 1 -25.12 -21.91 -31.21
CA MET A 1 -24.88 -20.49 -31.56
C MET A 1 -25.14 -19.70 -30.28
N ALA A 2 -24.12 -19.38 -29.50
CA ALA A 2 -24.24 -18.49 -28.36
C ALA A 2 -24.24 -17.07 -28.93
N GLN A 3 -25.34 -16.36 -28.82
CA GLN A 3 -25.41 -14.93 -29.06
C GLN A 3 -24.48 -14.27 -28.05
N SER A 4 -23.33 -13.78 -28.51
CA SER A 4 -22.60 -12.74 -27.81
C SER A 4 -23.51 -11.51 -27.77
N THR A 5 -24.22 -11.32 -26.68
CA THR A 5 -24.92 -10.07 -26.39
C THR A 5 -23.84 -9.01 -26.32
N GLU A 6 -23.67 -8.26 -27.40
CA GLU A 6 -22.81 -7.07 -27.40
C GLU A 6 -23.35 -6.15 -26.31
N MET A 7 -22.62 -6.03 -25.18
CA MET A 7 -22.99 -5.12 -24.12
C MET A 7 -22.96 -3.70 -24.67
N THR A 8 -24.09 -3.00 -24.56
CA THR A 8 -24.14 -1.60 -24.95
C THR A 8 -23.28 -0.76 -23.98
N PHE A 9 -22.82 0.39 -24.44
CA PHE A 9 -22.08 1.33 -23.57
C PHE A 9 -22.85 1.67 -22.28
N TRP A 10 -24.18 1.78 -22.37
CA TRP A 10 -25.04 2.06 -21.23
C TRP A 10 -25.08 0.89 -20.22
N ASP A 11 -25.13 -0.34 -20.70
CA ASP A 11 -25.08 -1.54 -19.84
C ASP A 11 -23.76 -1.61 -19.06
N HIS A 12 -22.63 -1.27 -19.72
CA HIS A 12 -21.33 -1.24 -19.08
C HIS A 12 -21.22 -0.16 -18.00
N LEU A 13 -21.81 1.03 -18.24
CA LEU A 13 -21.89 2.08 -17.21
C LEU A 13 -22.77 1.67 -16.01
N GLU A 14 -23.86 0.96 -16.27
CA GLU A 14 -24.73 0.46 -15.21
C GLU A 14 -24.02 -0.60 -14.36
N ASP A 15 -23.25 -1.48 -14.98
CA ASP A 15 -22.43 -2.47 -14.26
C ASP A 15 -21.32 -1.81 -13.44
N LEU A 16 -20.67 -0.76 -13.95
CA LEU A 16 -19.71 0.05 -13.19
C LEU A 16 -20.36 0.65 -11.95
N ARG A 17 -21.53 1.28 -12.11
CA ARG A 17 -22.28 1.86 -11.00
C ARG A 17 -22.59 0.81 -9.93
N LYS A 18 -23.12 -0.35 -10.34
CA LYS A 18 -23.44 -1.46 -9.43
C LYS A 18 -22.19 -1.97 -8.68
N SER A 19 -21.05 -2.09 -9.37
CA SER A 19 -19.78 -2.51 -8.76
C SER A 19 -19.30 -1.49 -7.72
N ILE A 20 -19.35 -0.20 -8.03
CA ILE A 20 -18.97 0.88 -7.09
C ILE A 20 -19.87 0.83 -5.84
N PHE A 21 -21.20 0.72 -6.01
CA PHE A 21 -22.10 0.64 -4.87
C PHE A 21 -21.83 -0.58 -3.98
N ARG A 22 -21.52 -1.75 -4.54
CA ARG A 22 -21.14 -2.95 -3.77
C ARG A 22 -19.84 -2.74 -3.02
N MET A 23 -18.81 -2.17 -3.68
CA MET A 23 -17.52 -1.86 -3.02
C MET A 23 -17.72 -0.89 -1.85
N ILE A 24 -18.48 0.19 -2.04
CA ILE A 24 -18.77 1.16 -0.97
C ILE A 24 -19.56 0.50 0.16
N ALA A 25 -20.56 -0.32 -0.13
CA ALA A 25 -21.36 -0.99 0.89
C ALA A 25 -20.52 -1.95 1.76
N VAL A 26 -19.67 -2.77 1.14
CA VAL A 26 -18.76 -3.68 1.86
C VAL A 26 -17.74 -2.89 2.67
N PHE A 27 -17.14 -1.86 2.08
CA PHE A 27 -16.20 -0.97 2.78
C PHE A 27 -16.85 -0.32 4.00
N ALA A 28 -18.05 0.26 3.86
CA ALA A 28 -18.79 0.89 4.95
C ALA A 28 -19.13 -0.11 6.06
N ALA A 29 -19.52 -1.33 5.71
CA ALA A 29 -19.81 -2.39 6.69
C ALA A 29 -18.55 -2.75 7.50
N VAL A 30 -17.38 -2.86 6.83
CA VAL A 30 -16.10 -3.14 7.51
C VAL A 30 -15.67 -1.96 8.37
N VAL A 31 -15.82 -0.71 7.91
CA VAL A 31 -15.57 0.49 8.72
C VAL A 31 -16.40 0.48 10.00
N LEU A 32 -17.70 0.23 9.88
CA LEU A 32 -18.61 0.14 11.05
C LEU A 32 -18.19 -0.98 12.00
N GLY A 33 -17.82 -2.14 11.48
CA GLY A 33 -17.32 -3.26 12.30
C GLY A 33 -16.05 -2.87 13.05
N LEU A 34 -15.02 -2.37 12.34
CA LEU A 34 -13.73 -2.01 12.93
C LEU A 34 -13.82 -0.87 13.94
N PHE A 35 -14.79 0.02 13.79
CA PHE A 35 -14.99 1.12 14.72
C PHE A 35 -15.22 0.65 16.16
N PHE A 36 -15.88 -0.52 16.34
CA PHE A 36 -16.11 -1.12 17.66
C PHE A 36 -14.92 -1.93 18.19
N PHE A 37 -13.94 -2.26 17.33
CA PHE A 37 -12.75 -3.04 17.73
C PHE A 37 -11.52 -2.16 17.97
N LYS A 38 -11.72 -0.90 18.42
CA LYS A 38 -10.66 0.10 18.61
C LYS A 38 -9.52 -0.39 19.51
N ASP A 39 -9.82 -1.08 20.61
CA ASP A 39 -8.83 -1.46 21.62
C ASP A 39 -7.82 -2.48 21.06
N PHE A 40 -8.30 -3.46 20.30
CA PHE A 40 -7.42 -4.38 19.56
C PHE A 40 -6.60 -3.66 18.49
N LEU A 41 -7.29 -2.84 17.67
CA LEU A 41 -6.66 -2.16 16.55
C LEU A 41 -5.54 -1.23 17.01
N PHE A 42 -5.78 -0.42 18.04
CA PHE A 42 -4.77 0.50 18.57
C PHE A 42 -3.76 -0.19 19.47
N GLY A 43 -4.21 -1.05 20.39
CA GLY A 43 -3.34 -1.66 21.40
C GLY A 43 -2.29 -2.61 20.82
N GLU A 44 -2.69 -3.44 19.87
CA GLU A 44 -1.81 -4.49 19.34
C GLU A 44 -1.25 -4.15 17.95
N VAL A 45 -2.07 -3.57 17.06
CA VAL A 45 -1.63 -3.36 15.69
C VAL A 45 -0.94 -2.01 15.53
N ILE A 46 -1.65 -0.91 15.79
CA ILE A 46 -1.17 0.42 15.44
C ILE A 46 -0.01 0.90 16.32
N LEU A 47 -0.10 0.66 17.63
CA LEU A 47 0.94 1.02 18.60
C LEU A 47 2.01 -0.08 18.78
N GLY A 48 1.90 -1.21 18.08
CA GLY A 48 2.91 -2.27 18.11
C GLY A 48 4.32 -1.74 17.83
N PRO A 49 4.56 -1.03 16.72
CA PRO A 49 5.88 -0.51 16.37
C PRO A 49 6.45 0.58 17.32
N SER A 50 5.67 1.12 18.25
CA SER A 50 6.20 2.04 19.28
C SER A 50 6.69 1.33 20.53
N LYS A 51 6.44 0.01 20.66
CA LYS A 51 6.81 -0.79 21.83
C LYS A 51 8.15 -1.49 21.61
N ALA A 52 8.92 -1.66 22.69
CA ALA A 52 10.24 -2.30 22.65
C ALA A 52 10.22 -3.78 22.25
N ASP A 53 9.09 -4.45 22.46
CA ASP A 53 8.90 -5.86 22.12
C ASP A 53 8.55 -6.13 20.65
N PHE A 54 8.52 -5.09 19.81
CA PHE A 54 8.26 -5.27 18.40
C PHE A 54 9.31 -6.17 17.74
N PHE A 55 8.87 -7.11 16.89
CA PHE A 55 9.73 -8.18 16.38
C PHE A 55 11.00 -7.68 15.67
N LEU A 56 10.93 -6.55 14.94
CA LEU A 56 12.08 -6.00 14.21
C LEU A 56 13.17 -5.50 15.15
N TYR A 57 12.81 -4.85 16.26
CA TYR A 57 13.78 -4.36 17.24
C TYR A 57 14.47 -5.51 17.96
N ARG A 58 13.73 -6.59 18.26
CA ARG A 58 14.34 -7.83 18.79
C ARG A 58 15.33 -8.46 17.80
N LEU A 59 15.00 -8.45 16.50
CA LEU A 59 15.88 -8.98 15.46
C LEU A 59 17.17 -8.16 15.31
N LEU A 60 17.04 -6.82 15.41
CA LEU A 60 18.17 -5.88 15.31
C LEU A 60 18.97 -5.74 16.63
N GLY A 61 18.47 -6.32 17.73
CA GLY A 61 19.09 -6.19 19.06
C GLY A 61 19.07 -4.77 19.60
N THR A 62 18.05 -3.97 19.23
CA THR A 62 17.90 -2.57 19.66
C THR A 62 16.77 -2.46 20.67
N ASP A 63 17.05 -1.88 21.85
CA ASP A 63 16.05 -1.51 22.84
C ASP A 63 15.43 -0.17 22.42
N PHE A 64 14.30 -0.22 21.74
CA PHE A 64 13.61 0.96 21.25
C PHE A 64 12.20 1.01 21.82
N SER A 65 11.85 2.10 22.49
CA SER A 65 10.47 2.41 22.89
C SER A 65 10.19 3.89 22.69
N LEU A 66 9.00 4.21 22.25
CA LEU A 66 8.58 5.57 21.95
C LEU A 66 7.39 5.97 22.81
N GLU A 67 7.53 7.04 23.59
CA GLU A 67 6.40 7.67 24.27
C GLU A 67 5.72 8.65 23.33
N LEU A 68 4.45 8.41 23.07
CA LEU A 68 3.62 9.24 22.19
C LEU A 68 2.79 10.22 23.02
N VAL A 69 2.82 11.49 22.63
CA VAL A 69 2.03 12.54 23.29
C VAL A 69 0.91 13.03 22.38
N ASN A 70 -0.25 13.31 22.98
CA ASN A 70 -1.35 13.95 22.28
C ASN A 70 -1.29 15.46 22.51
N LEU A 71 -1.12 16.24 21.45
CA LEU A 71 -0.98 17.70 21.50
C LEU A 71 -2.27 18.44 21.11
N GLU A 72 -3.24 17.77 20.49
CA GLU A 72 -4.44 18.38 19.94
C GLU A 72 -5.69 17.77 20.58
N VAL A 73 -6.69 18.60 20.92
CA VAL A 73 -7.91 18.15 21.60
C VAL A 73 -8.69 17.12 20.78
N ALA A 74 -8.85 17.34 19.48
CA ALA A 74 -9.62 16.46 18.61
C ALA A 74 -8.80 15.31 17.99
N ALA A 75 -7.48 15.29 18.16
CA ALA A 75 -6.59 14.38 17.45
C ALA A 75 -6.96 12.91 17.65
N GLN A 76 -7.26 12.48 18.86
CA GLN A 76 -7.60 11.08 19.13
C GLN A 76 -8.81 10.60 18.35
N PHE A 77 -9.84 11.43 18.22
CA PHE A 77 -11.04 11.11 17.43
C PHE A 77 -10.72 11.04 15.94
N ILE A 78 -10.02 12.05 15.40
CA ILE A 78 -9.64 12.13 14.00
C ILE A 78 -8.73 10.95 13.63
N ILE A 79 -7.79 10.62 14.50
CA ILE A 79 -6.88 9.48 14.35
C ILE A 79 -7.67 8.16 14.34
N HIS A 80 -8.62 7.99 15.26
CA HIS A 80 -9.47 6.80 15.29
C HIS A 80 -10.20 6.64 13.95
N MET A 81 -10.81 7.68 13.43
CA MET A 81 -11.46 7.65 12.13
C MET A 81 -10.46 7.27 11.01
N LYS A 82 -9.33 7.97 10.93
CA LYS A 82 -8.30 7.76 9.91
C LYS A 82 -7.77 6.32 9.90
N VAL A 83 -7.46 5.79 11.07
CA VAL A 83 -6.95 4.41 11.23
C VAL A 83 -8.02 3.39 10.87
N THR A 84 -9.26 3.60 11.31
CA THR A 84 -10.39 2.72 10.97
C THR A 84 -10.63 2.67 9.46
N PHE A 85 -10.63 3.83 8.78
CA PHE A 85 -10.76 3.88 7.32
C PHE A 85 -9.61 3.20 6.60
N LEU A 86 -8.36 3.42 7.02
CA LEU A 86 -7.21 2.76 6.43
C LEU A 86 -7.27 1.24 6.62
N SER A 87 -7.55 0.77 7.83
CA SER A 87 -7.65 -0.66 8.13
C SER A 87 -8.79 -1.32 7.36
N ALA A 88 -9.92 -0.62 7.21
CA ALA A 88 -11.03 -1.09 6.38
C ALA A 88 -10.62 -1.20 4.91
N LEU A 89 -9.87 -0.22 4.37
CA LEU A 89 -9.35 -0.27 3.01
C LEU A 89 -8.43 -1.48 2.80
N VAL A 90 -7.51 -1.71 3.74
CA VAL A 90 -6.60 -2.87 3.70
C VAL A 90 -7.39 -4.18 3.71
N LEU A 91 -8.39 -4.33 4.59
CA LEU A 91 -9.18 -5.56 4.68
C LEU A 91 -10.10 -5.78 3.49
N THR A 92 -10.65 -4.72 2.90
CA THR A 92 -11.56 -4.83 1.76
C THR A 92 -10.84 -4.90 0.41
N PHE A 93 -9.53 -4.69 0.36
CA PHE A 93 -8.76 -4.64 -0.87
C PHE A 93 -8.96 -5.86 -1.79
N PRO A 94 -8.93 -7.12 -1.31
CA PRO A 94 -9.18 -8.27 -2.18
C PRO A 94 -10.56 -8.26 -2.83
N TYR A 95 -11.57 -7.77 -2.09
CA TYR A 95 -12.92 -7.62 -2.64
C TYR A 95 -12.98 -6.50 -3.70
N ILE A 96 -12.29 -5.40 -3.46
CA ILE A 96 -12.16 -4.30 -4.44
C ILE A 96 -11.51 -4.83 -5.73
N ILE A 97 -10.40 -5.56 -5.62
CA ILE A 97 -9.71 -6.18 -6.77
C ILE A 97 -10.63 -7.17 -7.49
N TYR A 98 -11.40 -7.96 -6.76
CA TYR A 98 -12.38 -8.89 -7.35
C TYR A 98 -13.47 -8.15 -8.15
N GLU A 99 -14.04 -7.06 -7.63
CA GLU A 99 -15.05 -6.27 -8.33
C GLU A 99 -14.47 -5.56 -9.56
N VAL A 100 -13.23 -5.03 -9.46
CA VAL A 100 -12.51 -4.45 -10.60
C VAL A 100 -12.27 -5.51 -11.69
N TRP A 101 -11.82 -6.71 -11.28
CA TRP A 101 -11.68 -7.84 -12.23
C TRP A 101 -13.01 -8.18 -12.90
N ARG A 102 -14.08 -8.30 -12.13
CA ARG A 102 -15.42 -8.63 -12.64
C ARG A 102 -15.91 -7.62 -13.67
N PHE A 103 -15.59 -6.35 -13.46
CA PHE A 103 -15.92 -5.26 -14.37
C PHE A 103 -15.09 -5.31 -15.67
N ILE A 104 -13.81 -5.63 -15.59
CA ILE A 104 -12.88 -5.64 -16.74
C ILE A 104 -13.02 -6.95 -17.55
N ALA A 105 -13.30 -8.06 -16.92
CA ALA A 105 -13.29 -9.38 -17.53
C ALA A 105 -14.17 -9.54 -18.79
N PRO A 106 -15.35 -8.91 -18.90
CA PRO A 106 -16.19 -9.00 -20.13
C PRO A 106 -15.58 -8.29 -21.33
N ALA A 107 -14.71 -7.29 -21.12
CA ALA A 107 -14.08 -6.51 -22.18
C ALA A 107 -12.82 -7.19 -22.76
N LEU A 108 -12.36 -8.30 -22.19
CA LEU A 108 -11.15 -9.02 -22.60
C LEU A 108 -11.49 -10.22 -23.50
N TYR A 109 -10.61 -10.49 -24.48
CA TYR A 109 -10.66 -11.72 -25.29
C TYR A 109 -10.37 -12.95 -24.43
N ASP A 110 -10.88 -14.13 -24.81
CA ASP A 110 -10.77 -15.36 -24.02
C ASP A 110 -9.31 -15.79 -23.73
N ASN A 111 -8.39 -15.54 -24.64
CA ASN A 111 -6.96 -15.80 -24.48
C ASN A 111 -6.27 -14.81 -23.50
N GLU A 112 -6.75 -13.58 -23.41
CA GLU A 112 -6.24 -12.54 -22.51
C GLU A 112 -6.81 -12.69 -21.10
N ARG A 113 -8.08 -13.06 -21.00
CA ARG A 113 -8.84 -13.20 -19.76
C ARG A 113 -8.18 -14.12 -18.74
N LYS A 114 -7.58 -15.25 -19.20
CA LYS A 114 -6.86 -16.18 -18.30
C LYS A 114 -5.59 -15.56 -17.71
N ALA A 115 -4.80 -14.87 -18.55
CA ALA A 115 -3.55 -14.25 -18.13
C ALA A 115 -3.79 -13.05 -17.16
N VAL A 116 -4.75 -12.20 -17.50
CA VAL A 116 -5.12 -11.05 -16.68
C VAL A 116 -5.78 -11.49 -15.36
N ARG A 117 -6.61 -12.56 -15.37
CA ARG A 117 -7.15 -13.13 -14.13
C ARG A 117 -6.05 -13.57 -13.16
N GLY A 118 -4.98 -14.19 -13.67
CA GLY A 118 -3.82 -14.53 -12.84
C GLY A 118 -3.17 -13.32 -12.18
N ALA A 119 -3.02 -12.21 -12.93
CA ALA A 119 -2.50 -10.95 -12.41
C ALA A 119 -3.38 -10.39 -11.28
N PHE A 120 -4.71 -10.38 -11.44
CA PHE A 120 -5.64 -9.91 -10.41
C PHE A 120 -5.65 -10.77 -9.14
N LEU A 121 -5.50 -12.08 -9.26
CA LEU A 121 -5.35 -12.97 -8.10
C LEU A 121 -4.03 -12.69 -7.35
N PHE A 122 -2.97 -12.39 -8.10
CA PHE A 122 -1.67 -12.05 -7.53
C PHE A 122 -1.64 -10.64 -6.92
N ALA A 123 -2.50 -9.73 -7.38
CA ALA A 123 -2.63 -8.37 -6.86
C ALA A 123 -2.87 -8.35 -5.35
N SER A 124 -3.88 -9.07 -4.87
CA SER A 124 -4.18 -9.10 -3.43
C SER A 124 -3.00 -9.58 -2.59
N PHE A 125 -2.23 -10.56 -3.09
CA PHE A 125 -1.02 -11.02 -2.41
C PHE A 125 0.06 -9.92 -2.36
N LEU A 126 0.33 -9.26 -3.50
CA LEU A 126 1.32 -8.18 -3.58
C LEU A 126 0.94 -6.98 -2.72
N PHE A 127 -0.34 -6.61 -2.71
CA PHE A 127 -0.83 -5.55 -1.85
C PHE A 127 -0.54 -5.82 -0.38
N TYR A 128 -0.93 -7.01 0.12
CA TYR A 128 -0.66 -7.37 1.52
C TYR A 128 0.83 -7.49 1.82
N LEU A 129 1.63 -7.96 0.87
CA LEU A 129 3.08 -7.96 1.01
C LEU A 129 3.62 -6.53 1.12
N GLY A 130 3.11 -5.60 0.31
CA GLY A 130 3.44 -4.18 0.39
C GLY A 130 3.05 -3.56 1.73
N VAL A 131 1.82 -3.78 2.18
CA VAL A 131 1.33 -3.36 3.50
C VAL A 131 2.25 -3.90 4.61
N LEU A 132 2.62 -5.19 4.54
CA LEU A 132 3.51 -5.81 5.51
C LEU A 132 4.91 -5.18 5.50
N VAL A 133 5.50 -4.97 4.33
CA VAL A 133 6.81 -4.31 4.19
C VAL A 133 6.76 -2.88 4.72
N GLY A 134 5.73 -2.12 4.36
CA GLY A 134 5.53 -0.75 4.85
C GLY A 134 5.39 -0.68 6.37
N TYR A 135 4.56 -1.55 6.95
CA TYR A 135 4.26 -1.59 8.38
C TYR A 135 5.39 -2.20 9.21
N ALA A 136 5.92 -3.34 8.78
CA ALA A 136 6.77 -4.17 9.62
C ALA A 136 8.27 -3.93 9.42
N LEU A 137 8.67 -3.32 8.30
CA LEU A 137 10.07 -3.07 7.98
C LEU A 137 10.34 -1.57 7.86
N ILE A 138 9.68 -0.88 6.92
CA ILE A 138 10.05 0.50 6.57
C ILE A 138 9.70 1.47 7.69
N PHE A 139 8.47 1.39 8.19
CA PHE A 139 8.00 2.29 9.23
C PHE A 139 8.83 2.21 10.53
N PRO A 140 9.12 1.02 11.11
CA PRO A 140 9.96 0.92 12.30
C PRO A 140 11.41 1.36 12.08
N LEU A 141 11.98 1.10 10.89
CA LEU A 141 13.33 1.60 10.55
C LEU A 141 13.37 3.12 10.57
N MET A 142 12.36 3.77 9.99
CA MET A 142 12.24 5.24 10.02
C MET A 142 12.05 5.77 11.43
N LEU A 143 11.18 5.14 12.23
CA LEU A 143 10.98 5.54 13.63
C LEU A 143 12.28 5.48 14.43
N ASN A 144 13.02 4.38 14.33
CA ASN A 144 14.28 4.19 15.03
C ASN A 144 15.30 5.26 14.61
N PHE A 145 15.39 5.54 13.31
CA PHE A 145 16.28 6.59 12.80
C PHE A 145 15.93 7.97 13.37
N PHE A 146 14.66 8.39 13.25
CA PHE A 146 14.24 9.73 13.73
C PHE A 146 14.32 9.86 15.24
N ALA A 147 14.05 8.81 15.99
CA ALA A 147 14.16 8.84 17.44
C ALA A 147 15.62 8.94 17.92
N GLY A 148 16.53 8.26 17.20
CA GLY A 148 17.96 8.32 17.50
C GLY A 148 18.67 9.57 17.00
N TYR A 149 18.06 10.31 16.03
CA TYR A 149 18.70 11.50 15.47
C TYR A 149 18.42 12.73 16.33
N GLN A 150 19.45 13.30 16.92
CA GLN A 150 19.41 14.53 17.72
C GLN A 150 20.46 15.52 17.23
N VAL A 151 20.06 16.78 17.08
CA VAL A 151 20.96 17.89 16.71
C VAL A 151 21.79 18.33 17.91
N SER A 152 21.20 18.30 19.10
CA SER A 152 21.85 18.63 20.39
C SER A 152 21.25 17.76 21.51
N PRO A 153 22.04 17.33 22.49
CA PRO A 153 21.53 16.65 23.68
C PRO A 153 20.55 17.50 24.51
N ASP A 154 20.61 18.84 24.35
CA ASP A 154 19.72 19.76 25.06
C ASP A 154 18.31 19.83 24.47
N ILE A 155 18.08 19.23 23.31
CA ILE A 155 16.80 19.22 22.63
C ILE A 155 16.23 17.81 22.60
N PRO A 156 15.37 17.44 23.57
CA PRO A 156 14.77 16.10 23.59
C PRO A 156 13.76 15.92 22.46
N ASN A 157 13.80 14.77 21.80
CA ASN A 157 12.82 14.40 20.79
C ASN A 157 11.48 14.03 21.45
N THR A 158 10.42 14.74 21.12
CA THR A 158 9.06 14.43 21.55
C THR A 158 8.19 14.12 20.34
N PHE A 159 7.53 12.96 20.34
CA PHE A 159 6.76 12.49 19.20
C PHE A 159 5.26 12.62 19.45
N SER A 160 4.58 13.35 18.57
CA SER A 160 3.11 13.46 18.66
C SER A 160 2.44 12.23 18.05
N LEU A 161 1.31 11.83 18.66
CA LEU A 161 0.47 10.75 18.12
C LEU A 161 0.03 11.03 16.67
N SER A 162 -0.28 12.29 16.35
CA SER A 162 -0.67 12.70 15.00
C SER A 162 0.43 12.47 13.96
N SER A 163 1.68 12.80 14.28
CA SER A 163 2.84 12.59 13.40
C SER A 163 3.13 11.10 13.21
N TYR A 164 3.11 10.33 14.29
CA TYR A 164 3.27 8.88 14.27
C TYR A 164 2.25 8.21 13.34
N ILE A 165 0.96 8.50 13.52
CA ILE A 165 -0.11 7.93 12.70
C ILE A 165 -0.03 8.41 11.25
N SER A 166 0.36 9.65 11.01
CA SER A 166 0.52 10.16 9.65
C SER A 166 1.65 9.45 8.90
N LEU A 167 2.78 9.22 9.55
CA LEU A 167 3.89 8.47 8.99
C LEU A 167 3.49 7.01 8.72
N LEU A 168 2.91 6.33 9.72
CA LEU A 168 2.45 4.94 9.60
C LEU A 168 1.45 4.77 8.46
N THR A 169 0.40 5.59 8.42
CA THR A 169 -0.64 5.49 7.39
C THR A 169 -0.08 5.78 6.00
N SER A 170 0.84 6.75 5.88
CA SER A 170 1.51 7.06 4.62
C SER A 170 2.34 5.87 4.14
N MET A 171 3.17 5.26 5.00
CA MET A 171 3.99 4.12 4.62
C MET A 171 3.16 2.91 4.23
N VAL A 172 2.19 2.53 5.06
CA VAL A 172 1.32 1.36 4.79
C VAL A 172 0.57 1.51 3.47
N LEU A 173 -0.06 2.68 3.26
CA LEU A 173 -0.85 2.93 2.05
C LEU A 173 0.05 2.98 0.81
N THR A 174 1.15 3.70 0.89
CA THR A 174 2.07 3.85 -0.24
C THR A 174 2.67 2.52 -0.66
N PHE A 175 3.22 1.76 0.30
CA PHE A 175 3.79 0.45 -0.03
C PHE A 175 2.74 -0.53 -0.53
N GLY A 176 1.53 -0.54 0.05
CA GLY A 176 0.42 -1.33 -0.47
C GLY A 176 0.14 -1.03 -1.95
N ILE A 177 0.00 0.24 -2.31
CA ILE A 177 -0.28 0.67 -3.70
C ILE A 177 0.90 0.40 -4.63
N VAL A 178 2.13 0.74 -4.21
CA VAL A 178 3.31 0.61 -5.07
C VAL A 178 3.65 -0.85 -5.36
N PHE A 179 3.35 -1.76 -4.44
CA PHE A 179 3.51 -3.20 -4.65
C PHE A 179 2.56 -3.74 -5.73
N GLU A 180 1.54 -2.99 -6.15
CA GLU A 180 0.72 -3.33 -7.31
C GLU A 180 1.41 -3.05 -8.65
N PHE A 181 2.54 -2.35 -8.67
CA PHE A 181 3.26 -2.06 -9.91
C PHE A 181 3.56 -3.31 -10.75
N PRO A 182 4.06 -4.44 -10.20
CA PRO A 182 4.24 -5.68 -10.96
C PRO A 182 2.93 -6.23 -11.56
N THR A 183 1.80 -6.11 -10.83
CA THR A 183 0.49 -6.54 -11.32
C THR A 183 0.08 -5.76 -12.56
N VAL A 184 0.24 -4.44 -12.52
CA VAL A 184 -0.06 -3.57 -13.68
C VAL A 184 0.83 -3.91 -14.87
N VAL A 185 2.14 -4.13 -14.64
CA VAL A 185 3.09 -4.52 -15.70
C VAL A 185 2.68 -5.85 -16.33
N VAL A 186 2.34 -6.85 -15.52
CA VAL A 186 1.90 -8.17 -16.02
C VAL A 186 0.61 -8.05 -16.83
N ALA A 187 -0.37 -7.28 -16.34
CA ALA A 187 -1.62 -7.06 -17.07
C ALA A 187 -1.38 -6.38 -18.42
N LEU A 188 -0.60 -5.30 -18.46
CA LEU A 188 -0.27 -4.58 -19.71
C LEU A 188 0.59 -5.43 -20.66
N SER A 189 1.46 -6.27 -20.12
CA SER A 189 2.25 -7.21 -20.92
C SER A 189 1.37 -8.33 -21.51
N ALA A 190 0.36 -8.79 -20.78
CA ALA A 190 -0.60 -9.78 -21.29
C ALA A 190 -1.44 -9.24 -22.44
N LEU A 191 -1.73 -7.93 -22.42
CA LEU A 191 -2.41 -7.21 -23.50
C LEU A 191 -1.48 -6.83 -24.69
N GLY A 192 -0.19 -7.18 -24.62
CA GLY A 192 0.80 -6.86 -25.66
C GLY A 192 1.25 -5.40 -25.69
N LEU A 193 0.81 -4.58 -24.72
CA LEU A 193 1.13 -3.14 -24.65
C LEU A 193 2.55 -2.89 -24.12
N LEU A 194 3.07 -3.77 -23.25
CA LEU A 194 4.41 -3.70 -22.67
C LEU A 194 5.23 -4.92 -23.03
N LYS A 195 6.47 -4.70 -23.46
CA LYS A 195 7.46 -5.75 -23.76
C LYS A 195 8.63 -5.67 -22.78
N LYS A 196 9.19 -6.83 -22.45
CA LYS A 196 10.35 -6.95 -21.55
C LYS A 196 11.52 -6.06 -21.97
N GLY A 197 11.80 -5.98 -23.28
CA GLY A 197 12.88 -5.14 -23.83
C GLY A 197 12.68 -3.65 -23.60
N MET A 198 11.43 -3.17 -23.62
CA MET A 198 11.09 -1.77 -23.32
C MET A 198 11.44 -1.43 -21.86
N LEU A 199 10.94 -2.22 -20.91
CA LEU A 199 11.26 -2.01 -19.48
C LEU A 199 12.76 -2.13 -19.22
N ALA A 200 13.43 -3.14 -19.77
CA ALA A 200 14.88 -3.32 -19.59
C ALA A 200 15.69 -2.11 -20.12
N GLY A 201 15.27 -1.50 -21.24
CA GLY A 201 15.88 -0.30 -21.79
C GLY A 201 15.69 0.95 -20.92
N PHE A 202 14.64 1.00 -20.12
CA PHE A 202 14.29 2.13 -19.23
C PHE A 202 14.99 2.09 -17.86
N ARG A 203 15.81 1.08 -17.53
CA ARG A 203 16.47 0.93 -16.21
C ARG A 203 17.15 2.19 -15.71
N ARG A 204 17.92 2.88 -16.55
CA ARG A 204 18.62 4.12 -16.19
C ARG A 204 17.67 5.25 -15.79
N TYR A 205 16.50 5.32 -16.41
CA TYR A 205 15.47 6.30 -16.07
C TYR A 205 14.63 5.86 -14.87
N ALA A 206 14.46 4.55 -14.69
CA ALA A 206 13.75 3.99 -13.55
C ALA A 206 14.39 4.39 -12.23
N VAL A 207 15.73 4.45 -12.14
CA VAL A 207 16.44 4.93 -10.94
C VAL A 207 16.04 6.38 -10.62
N LEU A 208 15.98 7.26 -11.62
CA LEU A 208 15.53 8.64 -11.42
C LEU A 208 14.06 8.74 -11.01
N VAL A 209 13.18 7.98 -11.68
CA VAL A 209 11.75 7.94 -11.36
C VAL A 209 11.54 7.43 -9.94
N VAL A 210 12.23 6.36 -9.55
CA VAL A 210 12.18 5.80 -8.19
C VAL A 210 12.66 6.85 -7.16
N ALA A 211 13.75 7.56 -7.42
CA ALA A 211 14.24 8.61 -6.52
C ALA A 211 13.21 9.73 -6.34
N VAL A 212 12.60 10.22 -7.45
CA VAL A 212 11.56 11.25 -7.40
C VAL A 212 10.32 10.74 -6.67
N LEU A 213 9.88 9.51 -6.95
CA LEU A 213 8.74 8.89 -6.26
C LEU A 213 9.02 8.73 -4.77
N SER A 214 10.22 8.25 -4.39
CA SER A 214 10.61 8.13 -2.98
C SER A 214 10.57 9.47 -2.27
N ALA A 215 11.08 10.54 -2.90
CA ALA A 215 11.01 11.89 -2.35
C ALA A 215 9.57 12.41 -2.18
N ALA A 216 8.68 12.10 -3.12
CA ALA A 216 7.27 12.50 -3.05
C ALA A 216 6.49 11.72 -1.99
N ILE A 217 6.86 10.45 -1.76
CA ILE A 217 6.22 9.53 -0.82
C ILE A 217 6.62 9.83 0.63
N THR A 218 7.89 10.18 0.84
CA THR A 218 8.43 10.40 2.19
C THR A 218 8.02 11.78 2.72
N PRO A 219 7.30 11.84 3.84
CA PRO A 219 6.83 13.13 4.40
C PRO A 219 7.97 14.07 4.80
N SER A 220 9.11 13.50 5.19
CA SER A 220 10.28 14.24 5.67
C SER A 220 11.21 14.73 4.55
N GLY A 221 11.16 14.08 3.35
CA GLY A 221 12.03 14.43 2.22
C GLY A 221 13.53 14.32 2.50
N ASP A 222 13.93 13.66 3.60
CA ASP A 222 15.33 13.49 3.96
C ASP A 222 16.01 12.37 3.15
N PRO A 223 17.34 12.46 2.90
CA PRO A 223 18.06 11.49 2.08
C PRO A 223 18.03 10.05 2.61
N PHE A 224 17.97 9.87 3.93
CA PHE A 224 17.94 8.54 4.54
C PHE A 224 16.63 7.82 4.23
N THR A 225 15.49 8.47 4.51
CA THR A 225 14.17 7.88 4.23
C THR A 225 13.95 7.67 2.74
N MET A 226 14.41 8.61 1.90
CA MET A 226 14.39 8.44 0.44
C MET A 226 15.14 7.17 0.01
N LEU A 227 16.33 6.92 0.57
CA LEU A 227 17.14 5.75 0.24
C LEU A 227 16.46 4.46 0.70
N VAL A 228 15.97 4.43 1.94
CA VAL A 228 15.26 3.28 2.53
C VAL A 228 14.03 2.90 1.71
N VAL A 229 13.28 3.89 1.22
CA VAL A 229 12.10 3.67 0.36
C VAL A 229 12.50 3.30 -1.07
N SER A 230 13.56 3.88 -1.63
CA SER A 230 14.00 3.65 -3.01
C SER A 230 14.42 2.20 -3.27
N VAL A 231 15.05 1.54 -2.29
CA VAL A 231 15.54 0.16 -2.46
C VAL A 231 14.40 -0.82 -2.77
N PRO A 232 13.34 -0.94 -1.97
CA PRO A 232 12.21 -1.81 -2.30
C PRO A 232 11.52 -1.44 -3.62
N LEU A 233 11.39 -0.15 -3.91
CA LEU A 233 10.77 0.32 -5.16
C LEU A 233 11.56 -0.14 -6.39
N TYR A 234 12.88 -0.01 -6.36
CA TYR A 234 13.73 -0.46 -7.45
C TYR A 234 13.72 -1.98 -7.59
N LEU A 235 13.71 -2.72 -6.48
CA LEU A 235 13.57 -4.17 -6.50
C LEU A 235 12.25 -4.62 -7.13
N LEU A 236 11.14 -3.92 -6.85
CA LEU A 236 9.85 -4.17 -7.50
C LEU A 236 9.90 -3.91 -9.01
N TYR A 237 10.61 -2.87 -9.44
CA TYR A 237 10.80 -2.60 -10.86
C TYR A 237 11.56 -3.75 -11.55
N GLU A 238 12.68 -4.21 -11.00
CA GLU A 238 13.43 -5.35 -11.55
C GLU A 238 12.59 -6.64 -11.53
N PHE A 239 11.85 -6.88 -10.45
CA PHE A 239 10.92 -8.00 -10.35
C PHE A 239 9.85 -7.95 -11.45
N SER A 240 9.33 -6.75 -11.75
CA SER A 240 8.35 -6.56 -12.82
C SER A 240 8.92 -6.91 -14.21
N ILE A 241 10.21 -6.59 -14.46
CA ILE A 241 10.88 -6.98 -15.70
C ILE A 241 10.98 -8.51 -15.83
N LEU A 242 11.21 -9.22 -14.71
CA LEU A 242 11.27 -10.69 -14.72
C LEU A 242 9.91 -11.32 -15.05
N LEU A 243 8.82 -10.73 -14.56
CA LEU A 243 7.46 -11.20 -14.79
C LEU A 243 6.92 -10.85 -16.16
N CYS A 244 7.47 -9.82 -16.81
CA CYS A 244 7.03 -9.36 -18.14
C CYS A 244 7.27 -10.44 -19.19
N ARG A 245 6.27 -10.66 -20.06
CA ARG A 245 6.37 -11.58 -21.20
C ARG A 245 7.46 -11.12 -22.17
N LYS A 246 8.13 -12.11 -22.77
CA LYS A 246 9.15 -11.86 -23.82
C LYS A 246 8.52 -11.26 -25.06
#